data_a9616c63789ffc09ceb7d3a553359950
#
_entry.id   a9616c63789ffc09ceb7d3a553359950
#
_cell.length_a   1.000
_cell.length_b   1.000
_cell.length_c   1.000
_cell.angle_alpha   90.00
_cell.angle_beta   90.00
_cell.angle_gamma   90.00
#
_symmetry.space_group_name_H-M   'P 1'
#
loop_
_entity.id
_entity.type
_entity.pdbx_description
1 polymer ?
#
loop_
_entity_poly.entity_id
_entity_poly.type
_entity_poly.pdbx_seq_one_letter_code
_entity_poly.pdbx_strand_id
1 'polypeptide(L)'
;MPLELVVDKTSRRVLGLQGFGPMGDGVLARINAAAGLIARGATIEDFSTLELAYAPPFSTALDALNAAANVADNLLAGRLRYVSIEDFLAWMEEPSKAPEWMALDVRHPKEVQPFLDKYGDRWLGIPYDKVRERYRELPADKQLIIICDACTRSYEVQSFLDSVGVTNTLGLGGGFNVIRRLGVDWWPR
;
A
#
# COMPACT_ATOMS: atom_id res chain seq x y z
N MET A 1 10.44 5.84 -7.21
CA MET A 1 11.52 4.85 -6.96
C MET A 1 10.95 3.77 -6.07
N PRO A 2 10.68 2.58 -6.57
CA PRO A 2 10.38 1.41 -5.75
C PRO A 2 11.60 0.97 -4.95
N LEU A 3 11.36 0.64 -3.66
CA LEU A 3 12.32 0.01 -2.77
C LEU A 3 11.67 -1.22 -2.14
N GLU A 4 12.42 -2.29 -2.00
CA GLU A 4 12.03 -3.51 -1.32
C GLU A 4 13.00 -3.78 -0.17
N LEU A 5 12.47 -3.83 1.05
CA LEU A 5 13.22 -4.08 2.27
C LEU A 5 13.00 -5.51 2.74
N VAL A 6 14.06 -6.26 2.91
CA VAL A 6 14.03 -7.62 3.49
C VAL A 6 14.34 -7.52 4.97
N VAL A 7 13.43 -8.02 5.81
CA VAL A 7 13.49 -7.86 7.26
C VAL A 7 13.29 -9.21 7.97
N ASP A 8 14.08 -9.49 8.97
CA ASP A 8 13.82 -10.59 9.90
C ASP A 8 12.69 -10.22 10.86
N LYS A 9 11.62 -11.01 10.87
CA LYS A 9 10.39 -10.71 11.64
C LYS A 9 10.60 -10.70 13.16
N THR A 10 11.56 -11.48 13.64
CA THR A 10 11.78 -11.68 15.09
C THR A 10 12.74 -10.63 15.64
N SER A 11 13.91 -10.50 15.03
CA SER A 11 14.94 -9.55 15.47
C SER A 11 14.72 -8.14 14.93
N ARG A 12 13.84 -7.97 13.97
CA ARG A 12 13.55 -6.71 13.25
C ARG A 12 14.75 -6.16 12.48
N ARG A 13 15.81 -6.98 12.30
CA ARG A 13 17.00 -6.59 11.55
C ARG A 13 16.70 -6.50 10.06
N VAL A 14 17.25 -5.46 9.43
CA VAL A 14 17.23 -5.33 7.97
C VAL A 14 18.32 -6.23 7.39
N LEU A 15 17.92 -7.16 6.54
CA LEU A 15 18.79 -8.17 5.92
C LEU A 15 19.20 -7.78 4.51
N GLY A 16 18.41 -6.94 3.84
CA GLY A 16 18.69 -6.52 2.48
C GLY A 16 17.79 -5.37 2.01
N LEU A 17 18.24 -4.70 0.96
CA LEU A 17 17.48 -3.67 0.27
C LEU A 17 17.69 -3.81 -1.23
N GLN A 18 16.58 -3.78 -1.99
CA GLN A 18 16.58 -3.69 -3.42
C GLN A 18 15.88 -2.40 -3.86
N GLY A 19 16.32 -1.84 -4.98
CA GLY A 19 15.68 -0.62 -5.50
C GLY A 19 15.95 -0.45 -6.99
N PHE A 20 15.01 0.17 -7.67
CA PHE A 20 15.18 0.58 -9.05
C PHE A 20 14.45 1.89 -9.38
N GLY A 21 14.87 2.53 -10.45
CA GLY A 21 14.23 3.77 -10.90
C GLY A 21 15.01 4.42 -12.04
N PRO A 22 14.40 5.40 -12.72
CA PRO A 22 15.02 6.07 -13.86
C PRO A 22 16.20 6.97 -13.48
N MET A 23 16.28 7.36 -12.21
CA MET A 23 17.37 8.20 -11.67
C MET A 23 18.32 7.30 -10.87
N GLY A 24 19.29 6.69 -11.56
CA GLY A 24 20.21 5.71 -10.97
C GLY A 24 21.00 6.24 -9.77
N ASP A 25 21.46 7.48 -9.82
CA ASP A 25 22.19 8.10 -8.71
C ASP A 25 21.36 8.17 -7.42
N GLY A 26 20.07 8.51 -7.55
CA GLY A 26 19.16 8.55 -6.41
C GLY A 26 18.89 7.16 -5.80
N VAL A 27 18.85 6.12 -6.62
CA VAL A 27 18.74 4.72 -6.16
C VAL A 27 20.03 4.29 -5.48
N LEU A 28 21.17 4.51 -6.15
CA LEU A 28 22.50 4.12 -5.67
C LEU A 28 22.83 4.77 -4.31
N ALA A 29 22.51 6.05 -4.14
CA ALA A 29 22.75 6.76 -2.88
C ALA A 29 22.04 6.08 -1.70
N ARG A 30 20.78 5.64 -1.89
CA ARG A 30 19.99 4.97 -0.85
C ARG A 30 20.48 3.55 -0.59
N ILE A 31 20.83 2.81 -1.63
CA ILE A 31 21.42 1.47 -1.49
C ILE A 31 22.74 1.56 -0.71
N ASN A 32 23.60 2.52 -1.02
CA ASN A 32 24.88 2.71 -0.33
C ASN A 32 24.70 3.09 1.15
N ALA A 33 23.75 3.99 1.46
CA ALA A 33 23.43 4.34 2.84
C ALA A 33 22.91 3.10 3.61
N ALA A 34 22.02 2.33 3.01
CA ALA A 34 21.48 1.11 3.59
C ALA A 34 22.56 0.03 3.80
N ALA A 35 23.45 -0.17 2.84
CA ALA A 35 24.50 -1.19 2.91
C ALA A 35 25.40 -1.02 4.15
N GLY A 36 25.77 0.23 4.46
CA GLY A 36 26.57 0.54 5.67
C GLY A 36 25.86 0.19 6.97
N LEU A 37 24.54 0.42 7.04
CA LEU A 37 23.71 0.08 8.20
C LEU A 37 23.47 -1.43 8.30
N ILE A 38 23.14 -2.10 7.19
CA ILE A 38 22.94 -3.55 7.13
C ILE A 38 24.19 -4.29 7.62
N ALA A 39 25.37 -3.87 7.18
CA ALA A 39 26.64 -4.46 7.60
C ALA A 39 26.87 -4.40 9.13
N ARG A 40 26.22 -3.46 9.82
CA ARG A 40 26.28 -3.31 11.28
C ARG A 40 25.09 -3.98 12.00
N GLY A 41 24.21 -4.63 11.27
CA GLY A 41 23.07 -5.33 11.83
C GLY A 41 21.92 -4.40 12.26
N ALA A 42 21.78 -3.24 11.60
CA ALA A 42 20.72 -2.27 11.89
C ALA A 42 19.33 -2.86 11.78
N THR A 43 18.42 -2.33 12.60
CA THR A 43 17.00 -2.70 12.65
C THR A 43 16.14 -1.73 11.83
N ILE A 44 14.86 -2.03 11.69
CA ILE A 44 13.91 -1.11 11.01
C ILE A 44 13.78 0.22 11.77
N GLU A 45 13.98 0.23 13.09
CA GLU A 45 13.98 1.45 13.91
C GLU A 45 15.14 2.36 13.54
N ASP A 46 16.33 1.79 13.32
CA ASP A 46 17.52 2.52 12.88
C ASP A 46 17.30 3.17 11.50
N PHE A 47 16.63 2.45 10.59
CA PHE A 47 16.25 2.97 9.27
C PHE A 47 15.13 4.01 9.33
N SER A 48 14.15 3.83 10.22
CA SER A 48 13.04 4.76 10.41
C SER A 48 13.50 6.14 10.89
N THR A 49 14.53 6.17 11.74
CA THR A 49 15.09 7.38 12.34
C THR A 49 16.37 7.89 11.66
N LEU A 50 16.75 7.26 10.55
CA LEU A 50 17.97 7.63 9.81
C LEU A 50 17.87 9.07 9.29
N GLU A 51 18.85 9.90 9.68
CA GLU A 51 19.01 11.24 9.15
C GLU A 51 19.70 11.18 7.78
N LEU A 52 19.01 11.62 6.75
CA LEU A 52 19.51 11.73 5.39
C LEU A 52 19.52 13.18 4.94
N ALA A 53 20.48 13.55 4.11
CA ALA A 53 20.55 14.89 3.57
C ALA A 53 19.27 15.24 2.81
N TYR A 54 18.65 16.35 3.20
CA TYR A 54 17.43 16.86 2.61
C TYR A 54 17.65 18.19 1.92
N ALA A 55 17.20 18.25 0.66
CA ALA A 55 17.06 19.50 -0.07
C ALA A 55 15.84 19.40 -1.00
N PRO A 56 14.88 20.34 -0.97
CA PRO A 56 13.60 20.25 -1.70
C PRO A 56 13.71 19.86 -3.18
N PRO A 57 14.72 20.33 -3.96
CA PRO A 57 14.84 19.94 -5.37
C PRO A 57 15.25 18.47 -5.59
N PHE A 58 15.81 17.79 -4.57
CA PHE A 58 16.42 16.46 -4.72
C PHE A 58 15.75 15.35 -3.93
N SER A 59 15.08 15.68 -2.83
CA SER A 59 14.43 14.69 -1.96
C SER A 59 13.22 15.26 -1.21
N THR A 60 12.43 14.37 -0.63
CA THR A 60 11.38 14.72 0.32
C THR A 60 11.93 14.72 1.74
N ALA A 61 11.27 15.44 2.66
CA ALA A 61 11.70 15.51 4.08
C ALA A 61 11.70 14.12 4.74
N LEU A 62 10.73 13.26 4.42
CA LEU A 62 10.76 11.84 4.74
C LEU A 62 11.35 11.09 3.54
N ASP A 63 12.54 10.54 3.70
CA ASP A 63 13.17 9.78 2.63
C ASP A 63 12.51 8.42 2.39
N ALA A 64 12.71 7.88 1.21
CA ALA A 64 12.16 6.58 0.83
C ALA A 64 12.67 5.42 1.71
N LEU A 65 13.88 5.52 2.29
CA LEU A 65 14.40 4.54 3.25
C LEU A 65 13.60 4.58 4.55
N ASN A 66 13.36 5.77 5.11
CA ASN A 66 12.53 5.92 6.31
C ASN A 66 11.11 5.42 6.04
N ALA A 67 10.53 5.77 4.88
CA ALA A 67 9.21 5.32 4.49
C ALA A 67 9.13 3.79 4.39
N ALA A 68 10.13 3.13 3.80
CA ALA A 68 10.17 1.66 3.70
C ALA A 68 10.24 1.00 5.08
N ALA A 69 11.03 1.55 5.99
CA ALA A 69 11.13 1.07 7.37
C ALA A 69 9.81 1.24 8.14
N ASN A 70 9.15 2.40 7.99
CA ASN A 70 7.83 2.64 8.59
C ASN A 70 6.76 1.69 8.05
N VAL A 71 6.79 1.36 6.77
CA VAL A 71 5.91 0.35 6.16
C VAL A 71 6.19 -1.03 6.76
N ALA A 72 7.47 -1.42 6.90
CA ALA A 72 7.85 -2.69 7.52
C ALA A 72 7.36 -2.78 8.98
N ASP A 73 7.52 -1.71 9.76
CA ASP A 73 7.01 -1.65 11.14
C ASP A 73 5.49 -1.80 11.20
N ASN A 74 4.76 -1.10 10.33
CA ASN A 74 3.31 -1.21 10.27
C ASN A 74 2.83 -2.61 9.89
N LEU A 75 3.53 -3.28 8.98
CA LEU A 75 3.25 -4.67 8.59
C LEU A 75 3.50 -5.63 9.76
N LEU A 76 4.66 -5.54 10.41
CA LEU A 76 5.01 -6.42 11.53
C LEU A 76 4.09 -6.23 12.74
N ALA A 77 3.63 -5.01 12.96
CA ALA A 77 2.68 -4.68 14.04
C ALA A 77 1.21 -4.96 13.67
N GLY A 78 0.91 -5.44 12.46
CA GLY A 78 -0.47 -5.69 12.00
C GLY A 78 -1.29 -4.42 11.75
N ARG A 79 -0.68 -3.25 11.81
CA ARG A 79 -1.35 -1.96 11.53
C ARG A 79 -1.58 -1.72 10.04
N LEU A 80 -0.78 -2.35 9.18
CA LEU A 80 -0.98 -2.39 7.74
C LEU A 80 -1.24 -3.83 7.33
N ARG A 81 -2.36 -4.08 6.69
CA ARG A 81 -2.74 -5.36 6.10
C ARG A 81 -3.05 -5.11 4.63
N TYR A 82 -2.59 -6.00 3.76
CA TYR A 82 -2.82 -5.84 2.33
C TYR A 82 -3.05 -7.18 1.63
N VAL A 83 -3.72 -7.10 0.49
CA VAL A 83 -3.78 -8.17 -0.50
C VAL A 83 -2.72 -7.92 -1.57
N SER A 84 -2.05 -8.97 -2.02
CA SER A 84 -1.10 -8.87 -3.12
C SER A 84 -1.80 -8.46 -4.42
N ILE A 85 -1.04 -7.92 -5.37
CA ILE A 85 -1.59 -7.62 -6.71
C ILE A 85 -2.00 -8.91 -7.39
N GLU A 86 -1.23 -9.96 -7.27
CA GLU A 86 -1.47 -11.28 -7.85
C GLU A 86 -2.80 -11.87 -7.37
N ASP A 87 -3.03 -11.86 -6.05
CA ASP A 87 -4.28 -12.36 -5.46
C ASP A 87 -5.48 -11.49 -5.87
N PHE A 88 -5.29 -10.17 -5.91
CA PHE A 88 -6.34 -9.26 -6.37
C PHE A 88 -6.70 -9.49 -7.84
N LEU A 89 -5.71 -9.66 -8.72
CA LEU A 89 -5.93 -9.97 -10.13
C LEU A 89 -6.62 -11.32 -10.30
N ALA A 90 -6.19 -12.35 -9.57
CA ALA A 90 -6.82 -13.67 -9.56
C ALA A 90 -8.29 -13.60 -9.12
N TRP A 91 -8.60 -12.79 -8.12
CA TRP A 91 -9.99 -12.54 -7.71
C TRP A 91 -10.79 -11.80 -8.78
N MET A 92 -10.21 -10.83 -9.46
CA MET A 92 -10.89 -10.11 -10.55
C MET A 92 -11.26 -11.02 -11.72
N GLU A 93 -10.39 -12.00 -12.03
CA GLU A 93 -10.63 -13.00 -13.08
C GLU A 93 -11.67 -14.06 -12.64
N GLU A 94 -11.58 -14.53 -11.40
CA GLU A 94 -12.46 -15.58 -10.86
C GLU A 94 -13.00 -15.20 -9.47
N PRO A 95 -14.02 -14.33 -9.41
CA PRO A 95 -14.58 -13.84 -8.14
C PRO A 95 -15.13 -14.91 -7.20
N SER A 96 -15.50 -16.07 -7.75
CA SER A 96 -15.97 -17.22 -6.98
C SER A 96 -14.94 -17.80 -6.02
N LYS A 97 -13.65 -17.52 -6.21
CA LYS A 97 -12.57 -17.96 -5.32
C LYS A 97 -12.55 -17.23 -3.97
N ALA A 98 -13.09 -16.01 -3.92
CA ALA A 98 -13.23 -15.24 -2.69
C ALA A 98 -14.56 -14.44 -2.73
N PRO A 99 -15.71 -15.11 -2.60
CA PRO A 99 -17.03 -14.49 -2.74
C PRO A 99 -17.33 -13.48 -1.62
N GLU A 100 -16.58 -13.57 -0.51
CA GLU A 100 -16.63 -12.63 0.60
C GLU A 100 -15.88 -11.30 0.31
N TRP A 101 -15.06 -11.24 -0.75
CA TRP A 101 -14.33 -10.03 -1.07
C TRP A 101 -15.21 -8.99 -1.77
N MET A 102 -14.98 -7.73 -1.44
CA MET A 102 -15.60 -6.56 -2.06
C MET A 102 -14.56 -5.45 -2.16
N ALA A 103 -14.50 -4.77 -3.30
CA ALA A 103 -13.66 -3.59 -3.48
C ALA A 103 -14.30 -2.37 -2.78
N LEU A 104 -13.57 -1.70 -1.91
CA LEU A 104 -13.89 -0.37 -1.38
C LEU A 104 -12.99 0.66 -2.06
N ASP A 105 -13.49 1.32 -3.08
CA ASP A 105 -12.72 2.28 -3.86
C ASP A 105 -12.87 3.69 -3.29
N VAL A 106 -11.77 4.24 -2.78
CA VAL A 106 -11.73 5.55 -2.13
C VAL A 106 -11.20 6.66 -3.03
N ARG A 107 -11.08 6.40 -4.33
CA ARG A 107 -10.67 7.40 -5.32
C ARG A 107 -11.79 8.39 -5.61
N HIS A 108 -11.51 9.32 -6.51
CA HIS A 108 -12.50 10.31 -6.92
C HIS A 108 -13.71 9.65 -7.65
N PRO A 109 -14.97 10.09 -7.43
CA PRO A 109 -16.16 9.45 -8.01
C PRO A 109 -16.11 9.23 -9.53
N LYS A 110 -15.53 10.19 -10.28
CA LYS A 110 -15.37 10.04 -11.75
C LYS A 110 -14.46 8.89 -12.15
N GLU A 111 -13.49 8.52 -11.31
CA GLU A 111 -12.60 7.39 -11.55
C GLU A 111 -13.25 6.06 -11.16
N VAL A 112 -14.14 6.10 -10.19
CA VAL A 112 -14.81 4.93 -9.61
C VAL A 112 -16.03 4.51 -10.44
N GLN A 113 -16.76 5.46 -11.02
CA GLN A 113 -18.03 5.20 -11.72
C GLN A 113 -17.93 4.08 -12.77
N PRO A 114 -16.92 4.02 -13.67
CA PRO A 114 -16.80 2.91 -14.64
C PRO A 114 -16.69 1.53 -13.99
N PHE A 115 -16.12 1.47 -12.77
CA PHE A 115 -16.00 0.20 -12.02
C PHE A 115 -17.32 -0.19 -11.37
N LEU A 116 -18.08 0.76 -10.83
CA LEU A 116 -19.43 0.54 -10.31
C LEU A 116 -20.34 0.01 -11.42
N ASP A 117 -20.32 0.64 -12.58
CA ASP A 117 -21.14 0.25 -13.74
C ASP A 117 -20.81 -1.17 -14.24
N LYS A 118 -19.53 -1.55 -14.19
CA LYS A 118 -19.06 -2.85 -14.68
C LYS A 118 -19.19 -3.97 -13.67
N TYR A 119 -18.93 -3.72 -12.39
CA TYR A 119 -18.78 -4.76 -11.36
C TYR A 119 -19.91 -4.82 -10.34
N GLY A 120 -20.82 -3.81 -10.36
CA GLY A 120 -22.04 -3.82 -9.53
C GLY A 120 -21.72 -4.05 -8.04
N ASP A 121 -22.40 -5.00 -7.45
CA ASP A 121 -22.36 -5.31 -6.00
C ASP A 121 -20.97 -5.73 -5.48
N ARG A 122 -20.01 -6.00 -6.36
CA ARG A 122 -18.61 -6.30 -5.94
C ARG A 122 -17.76 -5.05 -5.74
N TRP A 123 -18.26 -3.86 -6.09
CA TRP A 123 -17.53 -2.62 -6.05
C TRP A 123 -18.31 -1.55 -5.32
N LEU A 124 -17.77 -1.02 -4.25
CA LEU A 124 -18.35 0.06 -3.46
C LEU A 124 -17.48 1.31 -3.59
N GLY A 125 -18.07 2.43 -3.98
CA GLY A 125 -17.38 3.71 -4.10
C GLY A 125 -17.72 4.64 -2.95
N ILE A 126 -16.76 4.91 -2.07
CA ILE A 126 -16.87 5.95 -1.05
C ILE A 126 -15.63 6.82 -1.13
N PRO A 127 -15.73 8.07 -1.62
CA PRO A 127 -14.57 8.96 -1.72
C PRO A 127 -13.84 9.09 -0.39
N TYR A 128 -12.51 9.16 -0.44
CA TYR A 128 -11.63 9.22 0.73
C TYR A 128 -12.09 10.23 1.80
N ASP A 129 -12.47 11.44 1.39
CA ASP A 129 -12.95 12.52 2.26
C ASP A 129 -14.32 12.22 2.89
N LYS A 130 -15.07 11.24 2.38
CA LYS A 130 -16.40 10.84 2.84
C LYS A 130 -16.40 9.56 3.69
N VAL A 131 -15.30 8.82 3.75
CA VAL A 131 -15.27 7.56 4.49
C VAL A 131 -15.61 7.76 5.98
N ARG A 132 -15.12 8.84 6.60
CA ARG A 132 -15.40 9.14 8.02
C ARG A 132 -16.89 9.40 8.32
N GLU A 133 -17.63 9.90 7.34
CA GLU A 133 -19.07 10.17 7.46
C GLU A 133 -19.89 8.91 7.15
N ARG A 134 -19.41 8.08 6.21
CA ARG A 134 -20.17 7.00 5.56
C ARG A 134 -19.73 5.58 5.95
N TYR A 135 -18.78 5.39 6.86
CA TYR A 135 -18.24 4.07 7.21
C TYR A 135 -19.32 3.09 7.73
N ARG A 136 -20.46 3.60 8.24
CA ARG A 136 -21.58 2.75 8.69
C ARG A 136 -22.34 2.08 7.54
N GLU A 137 -22.10 2.50 6.30
CA GLU A 137 -22.65 1.85 5.09
C GLU A 137 -21.86 0.61 4.68
N LEU A 138 -20.67 0.38 5.29
CA LEU A 138 -19.81 -0.73 4.94
C LEU A 138 -20.41 -2.06 5.38
N PRO A 139 -20.43 -3.09 4.51
CA PRO A 139 -20.96 -4.40 4.85
C PRO A 139 -20.04 -5.10 5.87
N ALA A 140 -20.63 -5.62 6.94
CA ALA A 140 -19.90 -6.30 8.01
C ALA A 140 -19.51 -7.75 7.64
N ASP A 141 -20.21 -8.34 6.68
CA ASP A 141 -20.04 -9.72 6.21
C ASP A 141 -19.03 -9.86 5.05
N LYS A 142 -18.45 -8.76 4.57
CA LYS A 142 -17.47 -8.73 3.48
C LYS A 142 -16.06 -8.44 3.97
N GLN A 143 -15.07 -9.04 3.30
CA GLN A 143 -13.67 -8.61 3.39
C GLN A 143 -13.45 -7.46 2.41
N LEU A 144 -13.21 -6.27 2.92
CA LEU A 144 -13.10 -5.05 2.11
C LEU A 144 -11.66 -4.87 1.60
N ILE A 145 -11.51 -4.80 0.28
CA ILE A 145 -10.24 -4.48 -0.36
C ILE A 145 -10.23 -2.97 -0.66
N ILE A 146 -9.50 -2.22 0.14
CA ILE A 146 -9.44 -0.75 0.00
C ILE A 146 -8.53 -0.36 -1.15
N ILE A 147 -9.08 0.37 -2.11
CA ILE A 147 -8.40 0.77 -3.34
C ILE A 147 -8.14 2.27 -3.34
N CYS A 148 -6.87 2.65 -3.53
CA CYS A 148 -6.45 3.99 -3.91
C CYS A 148 -5.33 3.92 -4.96
N ASP A 149 -4.77 5.05 -5.39
CA ASP A 149 -3.75 5.04 -6.45
C ASP A 149 -2.39 4.51 -6.00
N ALA A 150 -1.96 4.80 -4.75
CA ALA A 150 -0.59 4.59 -4.29
C ALA A 150 -0.47 4.12 -2.83
N CYS A 151 -1.45 3.41 -2.31
CA CYS A 151 -1.55 2.85 -0.95
C CYS A 151 -1.69 3.84 0.21
N THR A 152 -1.27 5.08 0.10
CA THR A 152 -1.30 6.05 1.22
C THR A 152 -2.72 6.25 1.76
N ARG A 153 -3.66 6.62 0.90
CA ARG A 153 -5.06 6.81 1.30
C ARG A 153 -5.71 5.53 1.81
N SER A 154 -5.41 4.37 1.22
CA SER A 154 -5.94 3.08 1.70
C SER A 154 -5.42 2.74 3.10
N TYR A 155 -4.15 3.04 3.42
CA TYR A 155 -3.62 2.86 4.76
C TYR A 155 -4.27 3.79 5.79
N GLU A 156 -4.47 5.08 5.45
CA GLU A 156 -5.16 6.01 6.34
C GLU A 156 -6.62 5.60 6.59
N VAL A 157 -7.32 5.15 5.54
CA VAL A 157 -8.68 4.61 5.65
C VAL A 157 -8.70 3.36 6.52
N GLN A 158 -7.78 2.41 6.31
CA GLN A 158 -7.67 1.21 7.14
C GLN A 158 -7.45 1.56 8.60
N SER A 159 -6.52 2.47 8.90
CA SER A 159 -6.25 2.92 10.27
C SER A 159 -7.47 3.58 10.92
N PHE A 160 -8.22 4.40 10.18
CA PHE A 160 -9.45 4.98 10.67
C PHE A 160 -10.51 3.90 10.92
N LEU A 161 -10.72 2.99 9.99
CA LEU A 161 -11.73 1.92 10.12
C LEU A 161 -11.41 1.01 11.32
N ASP A 162 -10.15 0.67 11.53
CA ASP A 162 -9.71 -0.07 12.72
C ASP A 162 -10.08 0.68 14.02
N SER A 163 -9.92 2.01 14.05
CA SER A 163 -10.22 2.84 15.23
C SER A 163 -11.71 2.87 15.58
N VAL A 164 -12.58 2.53 14.64
CA VAL A 164 -14.04 2.46 14.83
C VAL A 164 -14.58 1.03 14.82
N GLY A 165 -13.69 0.03 14.88
CA GLY A 165 -14.03 -1.39 15.02
C GLY A 165 -14.33 -2.11 13.70
N VAL A 166 -14.07 -1.51 12.53
CA VAL A 166 -14.20 -2.15 11.22
C VAL A 166 -12.84 -2.71 10.82
N THR A 167 -12.58 -3.98 11.15
CA THR A 167 -11.26 -4.63 11.01
C THR A 167 -11.15 -5.59 9.83
N ASN A 168 -12.25 -5.86 9.14
CA ASN A 168 -12.35 -6.73 7.94
C ASN A 168 -11.85 -6.01 6.67
N THR A 169 -10.67 -5.40 6.74
CA THR A 169 -10.10 -4.57 5.67
C THR A 169 -8.70 -5.01 5.28
N LEU A 170 -8.39 -4.96 3.97
CA LEU A 170 -7.07 -5.11 3.39
C LEU A 170 -6.84 -3.97 2.41
N GLY A 171 -5.66 -3.36 2.39
CA GLY A 171 -5.28 -2.43 1.33
C GLY A 171 -4.88 -3.19 0.06
N LEU A 172 -5.08 -2.61 -1.11
CA LEU A 172 -4.50 -3.16 -2.35
C LEU A 172 -3.01 -2.84 -2.41
N GLY A 173 -2.16 -3.86 -2.33
CA GLY A 173 -0.70 -3.70 -2.38
C GLY A 173 -0.26 -2.99 -3.67
N GLY A 174 0.65 -2.00 -3.56
CA GLY A 174 1.10 -1.19 -4.70
C GLY A 174 0.08 -0.18 -5.23
N GLY A 175 -1.21 -0.33 -4.88
CA GLY A 175 -2.29 0.54 -5.34
C GLY A 175 -2.59 0.41 -6.84
N PHE A 176 -3.57 1.15 -7.30
CA PHE A 176 -4.09 1.05 -8.67
C PHE A 176 -3.10 1.51 -9.74
N ASN A 177 -2.13 2.35 -9.39
CA ASN A 177 -1.08 2.79 -10.33
C ASN A 177 -0.22 1.64 -10.84
N VAL A 178 -0.02 0.59 -10.05
CA VAL A 178 0.70 -0.60 -10.50
C VAL A 178 -0.15 -1.38 -11.51
N ILE A 179 -1.42 -1.62 -11.20
CA ILE A 179 -2.35 -2.34 -12.08
C ILE A 179 -2.49 -1.64 -13.44
N ARG A 180 -2.60 -0.29 -13.46
CA ARG A 180 -2.63 0.49 -14.70
C ARG A 180 -1.43 0.22 -15.63
N ARG A 181 -0.24 -0.03 -15.04
CA ARG A 181 0.99 -0.31 -15.80
C ARG A 181 1.06 -1.75 -16.33
N LEU A 182 0.30 -2.67 -15.75
CA LEU A 182 0.26 -4.07 -16.18
C LEU A 182 -0.61 -4.27 -17.43
N GLY A 183 -1.47 -3.29 -17.79
CA GLY A 183 -2.30 -3.35 -19.00
C GLY A 183 -3.31 -4.48 -19.00
N VAL A 184 -3.98 -4.71 -17.87
CA VAL A 184 -4.95 -5.81 -17.68
C VAL A 184 -6.24 -5.59 -18.47
N ASP A 185 -6.79 -6.66 -19.05
CA ASP A 185 -7.96 -6.60 -19.93
C ASP A 185 -9.29 -6.31 -19.21
N TRP A 186 -9.38 -6.61 -17.90
CA TRP A 186 -10.60 -6.36 -17.12
C TRP A 186 -10.83 -4.88 -16.77
N TRP A 187 -9.89 -3.99 -17.11
CA TRP A 187 -10.04 -2.56 -16.88
C TRP A 187 -11.28 -2.00 -17.58
N PRO A 188 -12.14 -1.19 -16.92
CA PRO A 188 -13.23 -0.48 -17.58
C PRO A 188 -12.67 0.51 -18.60
N ARG A 189 -13.14 0.44 -19.85
CA ARG A 189 -12.78 1.36 -20.94
C ARG A 189 -13.74 2.52 -20.99
#